data_323d08239f9ced9c14de18c0668f9099
#
_entry.id   323d08239f9ced9c14de18c0668f9099
#
_cell.length_a   1.000
_cell.length_b   1.000
_cell.length_c   1.000
_cell.angle_alpha   90.00
_cell.angle_beta   90.00
_cell.angle_gamma   90.00
#
_symmetry.space_group_name_H-M   'P 1'
#
loop_
_entity.id
_entity.type
_entity.pdbx_description
1 polymer ?
#
loop_
_entity_poly.entity_id
_entity_poly.type
_entity_poly.pdbx_seq_one_letter_code
_entity_poly.pdbx_strand_id
1 'polypeptide(L)'
;MSLNRRGFLLGAVSTAVTVRAADATPPQKGDLPVPPPGAGTAKELMRKCTACNLCIARCPSNVLKAAGLEYGLSGLMMPRMDFTRGFCRPDCNECGKTCPAGAIRPFAASEKKDIRQAVAVYAKDACLVTRERLSCGNCAEHCPYQAIKMEKAADGKAYPKVDAAACAGCGACEYHCPTKAIRVVGRAGEERAR
;
A
#
# COMPACT_ATOMS: atom_id res chain seq x y z
N MET A 1 -20.05 55.37 -25.96
CA MET A 1 -20.60 54.08 -25.58
C MET A 1 -19.69 53.49 -24.49
N SER A 2 -20.08 53.63 -23.19
CA SER A 2 -19.26 53.21 -22.07
C SER A 2 -19.60 51.74 -21.71
N LEU A 3 -18.63 50.85 -21.88
CA LEU A 3 -18.74 49.44 -21.48
C LEU A 3 -18.69 49.34 -19.94
N ASN A 4 -19.83 48.96 -19.37
CA ASN A 4 -20.04 48.84 -17.95
C ASN A 4 -19.40 47.57 -17.41
N ARG A 5 -18.38 47.64 -16.54
CA ARG A 5 -17.59 46.56 -15.93
C ARG A 5 -18.37 45.68 -14.92
N ARG A 6 -19.66 45.87 -14.76
CA ARG A 6 -20.49 45.19 -13.73
C ARG A 6 -21.29 43.98 -14.23
N GLY A 7 -21.15 43.58 -15.50
CA GLY A 7 -21.95 42.48 -16.09
C GLY A 7 -21.26 41.12 -16.19
N PHE A 8 -20.04 40.90 -15.65
CA PHE A 8 -19.27 39.67 -15.88
C PHE A 8 -19.21 38.72 -14.67
N LEU A 9 -20.08 38.82 -13.71
CA LEU A 9 -20.05 38.00 -12.48
C LEU A 9 -21.27 37.10 -12.26
N LEU A 10 -22.02 36.70 -13.30
CA LEU A 10 -23.11 35.75 -13.17
C LEU A 10 -23.08 34.73 -14.31
N GLY A 11 -22.24 33.75 -14.20
CA GLY A 11 -22.14 32.68 -15.19
C GLY A 11 -21.18 31.55 -14.82
N ALA A 12 -20.81 31.42 -13.55
CA ALA A 12 -20.12 30.21 -13.10
C ALA A 12 -21.14 29.08 -12.90
N VAL A 13 -21.48 28.39 -14.00
CA VAL A 13 -22.10 27.07 -13.92
C VAL A 13 -21.08 26.15 -13.26
N SER A 14 -21.22 25.96 -11.96
CA SER A 14 -20.47 24.98 -11.20
C SER A 14 -20.95 23.58 -11.64
N THR A 15 -20.39 23.06 -12.72
CA THR A 15 -20.46 21.63 -13.00
C THR A 15 -19.60 20.97 -11.94
N ALA A 16 -20.24 20.59 -10.82
CA ALA A 16 -19.65 19.68 -9.86
C ALA A 16 -19.34 18.37 -10.58
N VAL A 17 -18.11 18.24 -11.09
CA VAL A 17 -17.56 16.97 -11.49
C VAL A 17 -17.46 16.16 -10.20
N THR A 18 -18.50 15.38 -9.91
CA THR A 18 -18.43 14.31 -8.93
C THR A 18 -17.45 13.29 -9.46
N VAL A 19 -16.15 13.52 -9.20
CA VAL A 19 -15.15 12.46 -9.25
C VAL A 19 -15.62 11.45 -8.20
N ARG A 20 -16.28 10.39 -8.66
CA ARG A 20 -16.45 9.19 -7.86
C ARG A 20 -15.04 8.75 -7.49
N ALA A 21 -14.60 9.09 -6.29
CA ALA A 21 -13.47 8.44 -5.67
C ALA A 21 -13.81 6.94 -5.73
N ALA A 22 -13.07 6.21 -6.58
CA ALA A 22 -13.17 4.76 -6.60
C ALA A 22 -13.04 4.32 -5.15
N ASP A 23 -13.99 3.52 -4.66
CA ASP A 23 -14.09 2.99 -3.30
C ASP A 23 -12.78 2.34 -2.86
N ALA A 24 -11.82 3.15 -2.48
CA ALA A 24 -10.72 2.72 -1.66
C ALA A 24 -11.34 2.49 -0.28
N THR A 25 -11.65 1.25 0.04
CA THR A 25 -12.08 0.88 1.40
C THR A 25 -11.08 1.52 2.37
N PRO A 26 -11.51 2.47 3.20
CA PRO A 26 -10.59 3.16 4.10
C PRO A 26 -9.89 2.12 4.98
N PRO A 27 -8.64 2.37 5.42
CA PRO A 27 -7.95 1.48 6.33
C PRO A 27 -8.87 1.21 7.54
N GLN A 28 -9.11 -0.05 7.83
CA GLN A 28 -9.97 -0.42 8.95
C GLN A 28 -9.25 -0.06 10.25
N LYS A 29 -10.05 0.39 11.24
CA LYS A 29 -9.54 0.69 12.57
C LYS A 29 -8.87 -0.57 13.15
N GLY A 30 -7.52 -0.54 13.26
CA GLY A 30 -6.72 -1.69 13.67
C GLY A 30 -5.67 -2.15 12.65
N ASP A 31 -5.76 -1.74 11.40
CA ASP A 31 -4.74 -2.02 10.40
C ASP A 31 -3.46 -1.23 10.72
N LEU A 32 -2.36 -1.94 10.95
CA LEU A 32 -1.08 -1.30 11.16
C LEU A 32 -0.56 -0.72 9.83
N PRO A 33 -0.12 0.54 9.81
CA PRO A 33 0.45 1.13 8.62
C PRO A 33 1.72 0.39 8.21
N VAL A 34 1.93 0.26 6.90
CA VAL A 34 3.06 -0.48 6.35
C VAL A 34 4.27 0.46 6.24
N PRO A 35 5.34 0.24 7.02
CA PRO A 35 6.57 1.02 6.90
C PRO A 35 7.35 0.64 5.62
N PRO A 36 8.28 1.49 5.14
CA PRO A 36 9.18 1.14 4.04
C PRO A 36 10.01 -0.13 4.35
N PRO A 37 10.39 -0.92 3.32
CA PRO A 37 11.27 -2.06 3.54
C PRO A 37 12.61 -1.60 4.13
N GLY A 38 13.10 -2.31 5.14
CA GLY A 38 14.29 -1.96 5.89
C GLY A 38 14.09 -0.98 7.06
N ALA A 39 12.89 -0.42 7.22
CA ALA A 39 12.58 0.47 8.35
C ALA A 39 12.34 -0.26 9.68
N GLY A 40 12.24 -1.57 9.65
CA GLY A 40 11.86 -2.32 10.82
C GLY A 40 10.37 -2.18 11.15
N THR A 41 10.03 -2.09 12.43
CA THR A 41 8.66 -1.83 12.90
C THR A 41 8.30 -0.35 12.77
N ALA A 42 7.00 -0.03 12.82
CA ALA A 42 6.55 1.37 12.90
C ALA A 42 7.20 2.12 14.08
N LYS A 43 7.36 1.45 15.23
CA LYS A 43 8.00 2.03 16.43
C LYS A 43 9.48 2.33 16.21
N GLU A 44 10.21 1.43 15.52
CA GLU A 44 11.62 1.65 15.19
C GLU A 44 11.79 2.80 14.19
N LEU A 45 10.91 2.86 13.19
CA LEU A 45 10.86 3.98 12.24
C LEU A 45 10.65 5.31 12.99
N MET A 46 9.66 5.39 13.87
CA MET A 46 9.36 6.60 14.65
C MET A 46 10.53 7.08 15.52
N ARG A 47 11.37 6.19 16.01
CA ARG A 47 12.54 6.55 16.85
C ARG A 47 13.69 7.18 16.07
N LYS A 48 13.79 6.95 14.77
CA LYS A 48 14.94 7.36 13.95
C LYS A 48 14.59 8.32 12.82
N CYS A 49 13.34 8.28 12.34
CA CYS A 49 12.92 9.03 11.17
C CYS A 49 12.77 10.52 11.50
N THR A 50 13.40 11.36 10.69
CA THR A 50 13.32 12.84 10.80
C THR A 50 12.24 13.43 9.88
N ALA A 51 11.41 12.61 9.25
CA ALA A 51 10.36 13.01 8.30
C ALA A 51 10.87 13.90 7.13
N CYS A 52 12.10 13.73 6.70
CA CYS A 52 12.71 14.54 5.62
C CYS A 52 12.17 14.23 4.21
N ASN A 53 11.36 13.17 4.07
CA ASN A 53 10.67 12.76 2.84
C ASN A 53 11.56 12.42 1.63
N LEU A 54 12.89 12.34 1.76
CA LEU A 54 13.79 11.97 0.66
C LEU A 54 13.46 10.58 0.09
N CYS A 55 13.12 9.61 0.94
CA CYS A 55 12.71 8.28 0.51
C CYS A 55 11.41 8.29 -0.33
N ILE A 56 10.50 9.22 -0.04
CA ILE A 56 9.26 9.41 -0.81
C ILE A 56 9.59 10.00 -2.17
N ALA A 57 10.41 11.06 -2.21
CA ALA A 57 10.81 11.73 -3.46
C ALA A 57 11.61 10.80 -4.41
N ARG A 58 12.36 9.85 -3.85
CA ARG A 58 13.19 8.91 -4.61
C ARG A 58 12.47 7.59 -4.95
N CYS A 59 11.23 7.39 -4.52
CA CYS A 59 10.49 6.17 -4.78
C CYS A 59 10.01 6.07 -6.24
N PRO A 60 10.59 5.19 -7.08
CA PRO A 60 10.27 5.14 -8.51
C PRO A 60 8.87 4.61 -8.80
N SER A 61 8.29 3.85 -7.88
CA SER A 61 6.91 3.32 -8.00
C SER A 61 5.87 4.20 -7.29
N ASN A 62 6.26 5.32 -6.70
CA ASN A 62 5.38 6.26 -5.98
C ASN A 62 4.49 5.59 -4.91
N VAL A 63 4.95 4.46 -4.36
CA VAL A 63 4.24 3.72 -3.32
C VAL A 63 4.48 4.30 -1.92
N LEU A 64 5.52 5.12 -1.73
CA LEU A 64 5.76 5.79 -0.47
C LEU A 64 5.03 7.12 -0.43
N LYS A 65 4.32 7.36 0.68
CA LYS A 65 3.62 8.60 0.98
C LYS A 65 3.89 9.03 2.40
N ALA A 66 3.76 10.33 2.63
CA ALA A 66 3.78 10.87 3.98
C ALA A 66 2.53 10.42 4.74
N ALA A 67 2.73 9.96 5.96
CA ALA A 67 1.63 9.60 6.85
C ALA A 67 0.92 10.87 7.36
N GLY A 68 -0.40 10.79 7.48
CA GLY A 68 -1.20 11.70 8.27
C GLY A 68 -1.17 11.27 9.73
N LEU A 69 -2.24 10.63 10.20
CA LEU A 69 -2.37 10.17 11.58
C LEU A 69 -2.24 8.63 11.73
N GLU A 70 -1.84 7.92 10.68
CA GLU A 70 -1.77 6.46 10.68
C GLU A 70 -0.76 5.90 11.69
N TYR A 71 0.29 6.66 11.99
CA TYR A 71 1.24 6.38 13.07
C TYR A 71 0.96 7.19 14.35
N GLY A 72 -0.19 7.88 14.44
CA GLY A 72 -0.48 8.85 15.49
C GLY A 72 0.25 10.19 15.27
N LEU A 73 0.10 11.11 16.21
CA LEU A 73 0.70 12.47 16.11
C LEU A 73 2.23 12.46 16.02
N SER A 74 2.88 11.55 16.73
CA SER A 74 4.36 11.43 16.72
C SER A 74 4.92 10.89 15.40
N GLY A 75 4.07 10.30 14.57
CA GLY A 75 4.45 9.77 13.27
C GLY A 75 3.99 10.59 12.08
N LEU A 76 3.54 11.82 12.33
CA LEU A 76 3.12 12.75 11.28
C LEU A 76 4.23 12.96 10.24
N MET A 77 3.86 12.95 8.96
CA MET A 77 4.77 13.11 7.81
C MET A 77 5.81 12.00 7.62
N MET A 78 5.82 10.94 8.44
CA MET A 78 6.71 9.81 8.23
C MET A 78 6.32 8.99 6.99
N PRO A 79 7.27 8.31 6.33
CA PRO A 79 6.95 7.51 5.16
C PRO A 79 6.13 6.27 5.52
N ARG A 80 5.04 6.05 4.81
CA ARG A 80 4.27 4.80 4.79
C ARG A 80 4.10 4.30 3.37
N MET A 81 3.85 3.01 3.21
CA MET A 81 3.47 2.46 1.91
C MET A 81 1.96 2.64 1.68
N ASP A 82 1.61 3.04 0.47
CA ASP A 82 0.24 3.23 0.00
C ASP A 82 0.11 2.58 -1.38
N PHE A 83 -0.67 1.53 -1.45
CA PHE A 83 -0.76 0.69 -2.65
C PHE A 83 -1.87 1.14 -3.63
N THR A 84 -2.37 2.34 -3.48
CA THR A 84 -3.40 2.90 -4.38
C THR A 84 -2.86 3.26 -5.76
N ARG A 85 -1.58 3.66 -5.85
CA ARG A 85 -0.95 4.14 -7.09
C ARG A 85 0.20 3.27 -7.60
N GLY A 86 0.56 2.23 -6.87
CA GLY A 86 1.66 1.36 -7.23
C GLY A 86 1.97 0.35 -6.15
N PHE A 87 3.01 -0.42 -6.37
CA PHE A 87 3.51 -1.41 -5.42
C PHE A 87 5.02 -1.38 -5.33
N CYS A 88 5.59 -1.96 -4.29
CA CYS A 88 7.03 -1.95 -4.08
C CYS A 88 7.71 -3.01 -4.95
N ARG A 89 8.47 -2.57 -5.95
CA ARG A 89 9.17 -3.45 -6.91
C ARG A 89 10.20 -4.33 -6.20
N PRO A 90 10.32 -5.62 -6.57
CA PRO A 90 11.25 -6.54 -5.92
C PRO A 90 12.73 -6.16 -6.12
N ASP A 91 13.06 -5.56 -7.25
CA ASP A 91 14.40 -5.15 -7.68
C ASP A 91 14.84 -3.77 -7.15
N CYS A 92 14.00 -3.07 -6.37
CA CYS A 92 14.24 -1.71 -5.92
C CYS A 92 14.64 -1.63 -4.45
N ASN A 93 15.65 -0.82 -4.12
CA ASN A 93 16.14 -0.55 -2.76
C ASN A 93 16.46 0.94 -2.50
N GLU A 94 15.94 1.84 -3.33
CA GLU A 94 16.26 3.27 -3.32
C GLU A 94 15.95 3.97 -1.98
N CYS A 95 14.87 3.59 -1.29
CA CYS A 95 14.52 4.19 -0.01
C CYS A 95 15.59 3.93 1.08
N GLY A 96 16.20 2.75 1.07
CA GLY A 96 17.30 2.42 2.01
C GLY A 96 18.59 3.15 1.68
N LYS A 97 18.94 3.29 0.39
CA LYS A 97 20.13 4.03 -0.05
C LYS A 97 20.06 5.53 0.26
N THR A 98 18.86 6.08 0.24
CA THR A 98 18.65 7.54 0.32
C THR A 98 18.46 8.04 1.75
N CYS A 99 18.21 7.16 2.74
CA CYS A 99 17.85 7.58 4.10
C CYS A 99 19.07 8.11 4.90
N PRO A 100 19.18 9.43 5.14
CA PRO A 100 20.35 9.98 5.83
C PRO A 100 20.34 9.69 7.34
N ALA A 101 19.15 9.49 7.92
CA ALA A 101 18.99 9.21 9.35
C ALA A 101 19.16 7.72 9.70
N GLY A 102 19.40 6.83 8.71
CA GLY A 102 19.44 5.39 8.92
C GLY A 102 18.15 4.79 9.48
N ALA A 103 17.04 5.52 9.39
CA ALA A 103 15.72 5.02 9.79
C ALA A 103 15.22 3.91 8.88
N ILE A 104 15.67 3.90 7.64
CA ILE A 104 15.51 2.80 6.69
C ILE A 104 16.92 2.23 6.48
N ARG A 105 17.14 1.01 6.94
CA ARG A 105 18.43 0.31 6.78
C ARG A 105 18.71 0.09 5.29
N PRO A 106 19.95 0.36 4.81
CA PRO A 106 20.35 -0.08 3.48
C PRO A 106 20.28 -1.61 3.37
N PHE A 107 19.82 -2.09 2.22
CA PHE A 107 19.72 -3.52 1.92
C PHE A 107 19.97 -3.77 0.43
N ALA A 108 20.47 -4.95 0.08
CA ALA A 108 20.55 -5.37 -1.31
C ALA A 108 19.17 -5.72 -1.85
N ALA A 109 18.90 -5.49 -3.14
CA ALA A 109 17.63 -5.85 -3.75
C ALA A 109 17.30 -7.34 -3.58
N SER A 110 18.30 -8.21 -3.59
CA SER A 110 18.18 -9.65 -3.35
C SER A 110 17.70 -10.01 -1.93
N GLU A 111 18.03 -9.19 -0.92
CA GLU A 111 17.62 -9.39 0.47
C GLU A 111 16.14 -9.02 0.71
N LYS A 112 15.52 -8.30 -0.23
CA LYS A 112 14.18 -7.77 -0.04
C LYS A 112 13.11 -8.82 0.20
N LYS A 113 13.27 -10.00 -0.38
CA LYS A 113 12.38 -11.16 -0.14
C LYS A 113 12.34 -11.59 1.34
N ASP A 114 13.42 -11.31 2.07
CA ASP A 114 13.57 -11.68 3.48
C ASP A 114 13.13 -10.54 4.42
N ILE A 115 12.89 -9.34 3.88
CA ILE A 115 12.38 -8.19 4.63
C ILE A 115 10.85 -8.29 4.70
N ARG A 116 10.32 -8.70 5.85
CA ARG A 116 8.90 -9.02 6.07
C ARG A 116 8.22 -7.97 6.93
N GLN A 117 8.15 -6.72 6.47
CA GLN A 117 7.52 -5.62 7.19
C GLN A 117 5.99 -5.66 7.21
N ALA A 118 5.38 -6.41 6.29
CA ALA A 118 3.93 -6.47 6.12
C ALA A 118 3.48 -7.84 5.60
N VAL A 119 2.20 -8.09 5.64
CA VAL A 119 1.57 -9.32 5.14
C VAL A 119 0.26 -9.01 4.43
N ALA A 120 -0.03 -9.76 3.37
CA ALA A 120 -1.32 -9.68 2.69
C ALA A 120 -2.41 -10.39 3.52
N VAL A 121 -3.55 -9.73 3.69
CA VAL A 121 -4.75 -10.25 4.35
C VAL A 121 -5.87 -10.32 3.33
N TYR A 122 -6.57 -11.45 3.29
CA TYR A 122 -7.62 -11.73 2.33
C TYR A 122 -9.00 -11.69 2.98
N ALA A 123 -9.91 -10.91 2.40
CA ALA A 123 -11.33 -10.82 2.78
C ALA A 123 -12.18 -11.54 1.73
N LYS A 124 -12.69 -12.74 2.06
CA LYS A 124 -13.42 -13.61 1.12
C LYS A 124 -14.66 -12.92 0.56
N ASP A 125 -15.41 -12.20 1.41
CA ASP A 125 -16.70 -11.60 1.03
C ASP A 125 -16.56 -10.45 0.01
N ALA A 126 -15.41 -9.78 -0.03
CA ALA A 126 -15.11 -8.72 -0.99
C ALA A 126 -14.58 -9.25 -2.33
N CYS A 127 -14.24 -10.54 -2.43
CA CYS A 127 -13.62 -11.12 -3.60
C CYS A 127 -14.61 -11.30 -4.76
N LEU A 128 -14.18 -11.00 -6.01
CA LEU A 128 -14.98 -11.23 -7.22
C LEU A 128 -15.47 -12.67 -7.36
N VAL A 129 -14.62 -13.64 -6.98
CA VAL A 129 -14.99 -15.06 -7.01
C VAL A 129 -16.20 -15.35 -6.13
N THR A 130 -16.32 -14.64 -4.99
CA THR A 130 -17.47 -14.77 -4.08
C THR A 130 -18.66 -13.97 -4.57
N ARG A 131 -18.45 -12.67 -4.87
CA ARG A 131 -19.52 -11.72 -5.19
C ARG A 131 -20.17 -11.96 -6.55
N GLU A 132 -19.36 -12.17 -7.58
CA GLU A 132 -19.81 -12.21 -8.97
C GLU A 132 -19.69 -13.60 -9.59
N ARG A 133 -19.22 -14.58 -8.83
CA ARG A 133 -18.99 -15.96 -9.26
C ARG A 133 -18.06 -16.09 -10.47
N LEU A 134 -17.21 -15.08 -10.69
CA LEU A 134 -16.24 -15.06 -11.78
C LEU A 134 -14.96 -15.78 -11.38
N SER A 135 -14.30 -16.40 -12.34
CA SER A 135 -12.91 -16.88 -12.14
C SER A 135 -11.97 -15.71 -12.10
N CYS A 136 -11.16 -15.62 -11.04
CA CYS A 136 -10.16 -14.56 -10.88
C CYS A 136 -8.90 -15.12 -10.22
N GLY A 137 -7.72 -14.65 -10.63
CA GLY A 137 -6.42 -15.09 -10.14
C GLY A 137 -5.41 -13.93 -10.00
N ASN A 138 -5.82 -12.68 -10.29
CA ASN A 138 -4.94 -11.51 -10.38
C ASN A 138 -3.95 -11.36 -9.22
N CYS A 139 -4.39 -11.62 -7.99
CA CYS A 139 -3.53 -11.49 -6.81
C CYS A 139 -2.39 -12.53 -6.79
N ALA A 140 -2.62 -13.74 -7.31
CA ALA A 140 -1.60 -14.77 -7.41
C ALA A 140 -0.67 -14.55 -8.62
N GLU A 141 -1.24 -14.19 -9.78
CA GLU A 141 -0.48 -13.91 -11.02
C GLU A 141 0.50 -12.76 -10.87
N HIS A 142 0.10 -11.71 -10.15
CA HIS A 142 0.93 -10.51 -9.94
C HIS A 142 1.79 -10.59 -8.68
N CYS A 143 1.86 -11.74 -7.99
CA CYS A 143 2.70 -11.88 -6.81
C CYS A 143 4.16 -12.20 -7.19
N PRO A 144 5.11 -11.24 -7.09
CA PRO A 144 6.50 -11.47 -7.52
C PRO A 144 7.25 -12.44 -6.61
N TYR A 145 6.71 -12.72 -5.42
CA TYR A 145 7.29 -13.65 -4.44
C TYR A 145 6.57 -15.00 -4.40
N GLN A 146 5.59 -15.21 -5.29
CA GLN A 146 4.78 -16.45 -5.33
C GLN A 146 4.16 -16.84 -3.98
N ALA A 147 3.91 -15.83 -3.14
CA ALA A 147 3.34 -16.01 -1.81
C ALA A 147 1.83 -16.23 -1.80
N ILE A 148 1.18 -16.20 -2.96
CA ILE A 148 -0.27 -16.41 -3.08
C ILE A 148 -0.51 -17.55 -4.06
N LYS A 149 -1.22 -18.57 -3.60
CA LYS A 149 -1.64 -19.71 -4.42
C LYS A 149 -3.16 -19.75 -4.49
N MET A 150 -3.69 -20.16 -5.65
CA MET A 150 -5.12 -20.37 -5.82
C MET A 150 -5.47 -21.81 -5.41
N GLU A 151 -6.22 -21.97 -4.33
CA GLU A 151 -6.67 -23.28 -3.84
C GLU A 151 -8.16 -23.50 -4.15
N LYS A 152 -8.50 -24.68 -4.66
CA LYS A 152 -9.89 -25.07 -4.92
C LYS A 152 -10.59 -25.35 -3.59
N ALA A 153 -11.75 -24.71 -3.39
CA ALA A 153 -12.63 -24.97 -2.27
C ALA A 153 -13.68 -26.03 -2.62
N ALA A 154 -14.44 -26.48 -1.62
CA ALA A 154 -15.51 -27.48 -1.78
C ALA A 154 -16.63 -27.03 -2.73
N ASP A 155 -16.79 -25.72 -2.94
CA ASP A 155 -17.74 -25.13 -3.90
C ASP A 155 -17.24 -25.14 -5.35
N GLY A 156 -16.12 -25.80 -5.62
CA GLY A 156 -15.48 -25.93 -6.95
C GLY A 156 -14.74 -24.66 -7.40
N LYS A 157 -14.76 -23.57 -6.64
CA LYS A 157 -14.09 -22.32 -6.97
C LYS A 157 -12.68 -22.26 -6.37
N ALA A 158 -11.80 -21.49 -7.01
CA ALA A 158 -10.46 -21.26 -6.51
C ALA A 158 -10.37 -19.91 -5.77
N TYR A 159 -9.84 -19.95 -4.56
CA TYR A 159 -9.64 -18.79 -3.71
C TYR A 159 -8.14 -18.57 -3.39
N PRO A 160 -7.69 -17.31 -3.20
CA PRO A 160 -6.31 -17.07 -2.87
C PRO A 160 -6.00 -17.50 -1.44
N LYS A 161 -4.95 -18.29 -1.28
CA LYS A 161 -4.33 -18.61 0.00
C LYS A 161 -2.99 -17.92 0.09
N VAL A 162 -2.81 -17.11 1.11
CA VAL A 162 -1.58 -16.34 1.35
C VAL A 162 -0.63 -17.14 2.23
N ASP A 163 0.57 -17.37 1.72
CA ASP A 163 1.70 -17.83 2.53
C ASP A 163 2.35 -16.62 3.21
N ALA A 164 2.08 -16.44 4.49
CA ALA A 164 2.64 -15.36 5.28
C ALA A 164 4.17 -15.43 5.40
N ALA A 165 4.74 -16.63 5.33
CA ALA A 165 6.19 -16.81 5.41
C ALA A 165 6.92 -16.38 4.13
N ALA A 166 6.31 -16.52 2.97
CA ALA A 166 6.84 -16.08 1.69
C ALA A 166 6.47 -14.62 1.37
N CYS A 167 5.48 -14.05 2.05
CA CYS A 167 4.97 -12.72 1.75
C CYS A 167 5.93 -11.62 2.23
N ALA A 168 6.49 -10.83 1.29
CA ALA A 168 7.34 -9.68 1.59
C ALA A 168 6.55 -8.38 1.84
N GLY A 169 5.21 -8.37 1.70
CA GLY A 169 4.39 -7.18 1.92
C GLY A 169 4.56 -6.09 0.87
N CYS A 170 4.83 -6.45 -0.38
CA CYS A 170 5.12 -5.50 -1.46
C CYS A 170 3.90 -4.75 -2.00
N GLY A 171 2.68 -5.25 -1.77
CA GLY A 171 1.43 -4.64 -2.19
C GLY A 171 0.99 -4.88 -3.63
N ALA A 172 1.71 -5.69 -4.41
CA ALA A 172 1.31 -5.98 -5.79
C ALA A 172 -0.09 -6.60 -5.87
N CYS A 173 -0.41 -7.54 -4.97
CA CYS A 173 -1.72 -8.17 -4.91
C CYS A 173 -2.85 -7.19 -4.57
N GLU A 174 -2.61 -6.21 -3.69
CA GLU A 174 -3.57 -5.16 -3.35
C GLU A 174 -3.75 -4.19 -4.52
N TYR A 175 -2.65 -3.77 -5.14
CA TYR A 175 -2.67 -2.85 -6.27
C TYR A 175 -3.49 -3.41 -7.44
N HIS A 176 -3.26 -4.68 -7.80
CA HIS A 176 -3.93 -5.34 -8.93
C HIS A 176 -5.32 -5.90 -8.59
N CYS A 177 -5.74 -5.90 -7.32
CA CYS A 177 -7.07 -6.37 -6.95
C CYS A 177 -8.16 -5.34 -7.29
N PRO A 178 -9.10 -5.63 -8.19
CA PRO A 178 -10.12 -4.67 -8.60
C PRO A 178 -11.11 -4.35 -7.49
N THR A 179 -11.37 -5.29 -6.58
CA THR A 179 -12.34 -5.12 -5.47
C THR A 179 -11.68 -4.83 -4.13
N LYS A 180 -10.33 -4.73 -4.10
CA LYS A 180 -9.56 -4.57 -2.86
C LYS A 180 -9.87 -5.65 -1.80
N ALA A 181 -10.23 -6.84 -2.26
CA ALA A 181 -10.48 -8.01 -1.41
C ALA A 181 -9.21 -8.54 -0.72
N ILE A 182 -8.03 -8.17 -1.20
CA ILE A 182 -6.75 -8.46 -0.58
C ILE A 182 -6.06 -7.14 -0.26
N ARG A 183 -5.59 -7.00 0.97
CA ARG A 183 -4.92 -5.79 1.45
C ARG A 183 -3.64 -6.17 2.16
N VAL A 184 -2.70 -5.25 2.22
CA VAL A 184 -1.43 -5.45 2.91
C VAL A 184 -1.40 -4.61 4.18
N VAL A 185 -1.17 -5.28 5.31
CA VAL A 185 -1.11 -4.67 6.64
C VAL A 185 0.28 -4.83 7.24
N GLY A 186 0.69 -3.85 8.04
CA GLY A 186 1.96 -3.92 8.77
C GLY A 186 1.98 -5.07 9.76
N ARG A 187 3.11 -5.76 9.91
CA ARG A 187 3.28 -6.79 10.95
C ARG A 187 3.56 -6.15 12.30
N ALA A 188 2.96 -6.69 13.36
CA ALA A 188 3.37 -6.42 14.72
C ALA A 188 4.81 -6.93 14.95
N GLY A 189 5.56 -6.27 15.86
CA GLY A 189 7.00 -6.52 16.04
C GLY A 189 7.40 -7.96 16.39
N GLU A 190 6.51 -8.71 17.00
CA GLU A 190 6.77 -10.09 17.47
C GLU A 190 6.82 -11.14 16.34
N GLU A 191 6.17 -10.89 15.20
CA GLU A 191 6.16 -11.85 14.08
C GLU A 191 7.41 -11.82 13.20
N ARG A 192 8.38 -10.94 13.47
CA ARG A 192 9.61 -10.78 12.68
C ARG A 192 10.77 -11.66 13.12
N ALA A 193 10.67 -12.29 14.26
CA ALA A 193 11.76 -13.05 14.88
C ALA A 193 11.84 -14.52 14.46
N ARG A 194 11.21 -14.92 13.34
CA ARG A 194 11.28 -16.30 12.84
C ARG A 194 11.76 -16.36 11.41
#